data_2c8622933d983f5c9cc6696f022c11c6
#
_entry.id   2c8622933d983f5c9cc6696f022c11c6
#
_cell.length_a   1.000
_cell.length_b   1.000
_cell.length_c   1.000
_cell.angle_alpha   90.00
_cell.angle_beta   90.00
_cell.angle_gamma   90.00
#
_symmetry.space_group_name_H-M   'P 1'
#
loop_
_entity.id
_entity.type
_entity.pdbx_description
1 polymer ?
#
loop_
_entity_poly.entity_id
_entity_poly.type
_entity_poly.pdbx_seq_one_letter_code
_entity_poly.pdbx_strand_id
1 'polypeptide(L)'
;MTSAQLGKVTIEYEVDGPEDGEPMLLLMGLGAQLVAWPRDVVDGLTESGFRVIRMDNRDIGLSTKTEGPVPSRAALFKAFAHRRFAQSDYLLSDMAKDAGTLLDHLDVPVAHVVGVSMGGMIAQQLTIDHPERVLSLCSIMSNTGNRRHGIVSPRLLPTMALSMTTPRPEDPAEAERLGVAGFRLIAGPHFDADEIAGMVRSAISRDVNPLGTIRQLLAIQASPDRTPALAEVRVPTLVIHGLRDRLVLPSGGIATVRAVPGARLLMFPDMAHDLPGPRRAEIVEAITRNAARAHENQAPPVAGWAGEPDPEAAGELEKDLLDADAP
;
A
#
# COMPACT_ATOMS: atom_id res chain seq x y z
N MET A 1 -7.53 19.78 -9.71
CA MET A 1 -8.12 18.71 -8.90
C MET A 1 -9.26 18.14 -9.71
N THR A 2 -9.28 16.85 -9.89
CA THR A 2 -10.24 16.19 -10.77
C THR A 2 -10.91 15.07 -9.99
N SER A 3 -12.25 15.02 -10.02
CA SER A 3 -13.02 14.00 -9.33
C SER A 3 -13.89 13.20 -10.29
N ALA A 4 -14.05 11.92 -10.03
CA ALA A 4 -14.92 11.01 -10.76
C ALA A 4 -16.07 10.58 -9.87
N GLN A 5 -17.31 10.74 -10.37
CA GLN A 5 -18.50 10.21 -9.70
C GLN A 5 -18.67 8.73 -10.09
N LEU A 6 -18.40 7.81 -9.18
CA LEU A 6 -18.42 6.39 -9.37
C LEU A 6 -19.64 5.75 -8.65
N GLY A 7 -20.81 5.92 -9.21
CA GLY A 7 -22.06 5.53 -8.55
C GLY A 7 -22.33 6.36 -7.28
N LYS A 8 -22.21 5.74 -6.10
CA LYS A 8 -22.43 6.43 -4.81
C LYS A 8 -21.15 7.05 -4.22
N VAL A 9 -20.00 6.80 -4.82
CA VAL A 9 -18.69 7.27 -4.33
C VAL A 9 -18.12 8.24 -5.34
N THR A 10 -17.60 9.36 -4.87
CA THR A 10 -16.77 10.28 -5.65
C THR A 10 -15.33 10.01 -5.27
N ILE A 11 -14.47 9.78 -6.25
CA ILE A 11 -13.04 9.57 -6.05
C ILE A 11 -12.29 10.76 -6.64
N GLU A 12 -11.46 11.38 -5.82
CA GLU A 12 -10.51 12.40 -6.24
C GLU A 12 -9.27 11.72 -6.82
N TYR A 13 -8.78 12.20 -7.97
CA TYR A 13 -7.62 11.64 -8.62
C TYR A 13 -6.79 12.70 -9.35
N GLU A 14 -5.55 12.35 -9.64
CA GLU A 14 -4.64 13.10 -10.49
C GLU A 14 -4.01 12.16 -11.53
N VAL A 15 -3.73 12.69 -12.72
CA VAL A 15 -3.04 11.99 -13.80
C VAL A 15 -1.81 12.79 -14.18
N ASP A 16 -0.66 12.15 -14.18
CA ASP A 16 0.63 12.72 -14.57
C ASP A 16 1.23 11.91 -15.73
N GLY A 17 2.13 12.55 -16.51
CA GLY A 17 2.86 11.91 -17.61
C GLY A 17 2.15 12.00 -18.96
N PRO A 18 2.69 11.30 -19.97
CA PRO A 18 2.18 11.37 -21.35
C PRO A 18 0.78 10.77 -21.44
N GLU A 19 -0.08 11.39 -22.27
CA GLU A 19 -1.46 10.96 -22.46
C GLU A 19 -1.55 9.56 -23.10
N ASP A 20 -0.60 9.23 -23.96
CA ASP A 20 -0.43 7.94 -24.63
C ASP A 20 0.47 6.96 -23.85
N GLY A 21 0.92 7.34 -22.65
CA GLY A 21 1.73 6.50 -21.77
C GLY A 21 0.99 5.27 -21.28
N GLU A 22 1.75 4.21 -20.98
CA GLU A 22 1.19 2.98 -20.43
C GLU A 22 0.59 3.24 -19.04
N PRO A 23 -0.69 2.87 -18.78
CA PRO A 23 -1.37 3.24 -17.54
C PRO A 23 -0.77 2.54 -16.30
N MET A 24 -0.47 3.34 -15.27
CA MET A 24 -0.02 2.87 -13.96
C MET A 24 -0.84 3.51 -12.84
N LEU A 25 -1.58 2.69 -12.09
CA LEU A 25 -2.38 3.12 -10.95
C LEU A 25 -1.59 3.01 -9.67
N LEU A 26 -1.49 4.12 -8.93
CA LEU A 26 -0.80 4.21 -7.64
C LEU A 26 -1.80 4.33 -6.49
N LEU A 27 -1.79 3.36 -5.57
CA LEU A 27 -2.68 3.26 -4.41
C LEU A 27 -1.91 3.52 -3.12
N MET A 28 -2.34 4.53 -2.38
CA MET A 28 -1.67 4.94 -1.14
C MET A 28 -2.19 4.17 0.09
N GLY A 29 -1.40 4.21 1.18
CA GLY A 29 -1.65 3.51 2.43
C GLY A 29 -2.75 4.12 3.31
N LEU A 30 -2.93 3.52 4.48
CA LEU A 30 -3.91 3.89 5.49
C LEU A 30 -3.81 5.38 5.87
N GLY A 31 -4.91 6.10 5.72
CA GLY A 31 -5.03 7.51 6.12
C GLY A 31 -4.24 8.49 5.26
N ALA A 32 -3.51 8.01 4.26
CA ALA A 32 -2.69 8.85 3.39
C ALA A 32 -3.44 9.22 2.10
N GLN A 33 -3.25 10.47 1.67
CA GLN A 33 -3.82 11.04 0.45
C GLN A 33 -2.89 10.81 -0.75
N LEU A 34 -3.38 11.01 -1.96
CA LEU A 34 -2.61 10.91 -3.21
C LEU A 34 -1.33 11.79 -3.22
N VAL A 35 -1.33 12.90 -2.48
CA VAL A 35 -0.18 13.80 -2.31
C VAL A 35 0.94 13.20 -1.45
N ALA A 36 0.73 12.06 -0.81
CA ALA A 36 1.77 11.36 -0.06
C ALA A 36 2.73 10.53 -0.94
N TRP A 37 2.45 10.39 -2.23
CA TRP A 37 3.43 9.86 -3.17
C TRP A 37 4.55 10.88 -3.36
N PRO A 38 5.82 10.51 -3.07
CA PRO A 38 6.95 11.39 -3.32
C PRO A 38 7.00 11.83 -4.78
N ARG A 39 7.21 13.13 -5.02
CA ARG A 39 7.15 13.67 -6.37
C ARG A 39 8.20 13.06 -7.30
N ASP A 40 9.40 12.81 -6.80
CA ASP A 40 10.49 12.16 -7.55
C ASP A 40 10.16 10.71 -7.96
N VAL A 41 9.32 9.99 -7.19
CA VAL A 41 8.80 8.66 -7.62
C VAL A 41 7.81 8.83 -8.76
N VAL A 42 6.87 9.78 -8.66
CA VAL A 42 5.89 10.06 -9.72
C VAL A 42 6.61 10.51 -11.00
N ASP A 43 7.55 11.47 -10.87
CA ASP A 43 8.32 11.98 -11.99
C ASP A 43 9.14 10.87 -12.65
N GLY A 44 9.85 10.05 -11.89
CA GLY A 44 10.62 8.94 -12.42
C GLY A 44 9.77 7.89 -13.17
N LEU A 45 8.55 7.64 -12.73
CA LEU A 45 7.61 6.76 -13.45
C LEU A 45 7.11 7.43 -14.74
N THR A 46 6.77 8.71 -14.72
CA THR A 46 6.35 9.44 -15.93
C THR A 46 7.48 9.59 -16.95
N GLU A 47 8.70 9.84 -16.50
CA GLU A 47 9.92 9.85 -17.34
C GLU A 47 10.21 8.45 -17.93
N SER A 48 9.79 7.40 -17.26
CA SER A 48 9.85 6.02 -17.78
C SER A 48 8.73 5.69 -18.77
N GLY A 49 7.87 6.65 -19.13
CA GLY A 49 6.84 6.53 -20.15
C GLY A 49 5.47 6.10 -19.64
N PHE A 50 5.25 6.06 -18.32
CA PHE A 50 3.95 5.71 -17.76
C PHE A 50 3.00 6.92 -17.66
N ARG A 51 1.71 6.68 -17.93
CA ARG A 51 0.61 7.54 -17.54
C ARG A 51 0.21 7.18 -16.12
N VAL A 52 0.68 7.96 -15.15
CA VAL A 52 0.54 7.69 -13.72
C VAL A 52 -0.77 8.24 -13.20
N ILE A 53 -1.64 7.37 -12.68
CA ILE A 53 -2.93 7.70 -12.09
C ILE A 53 -2.81 7.53 -10.57
N ARG A 54 -3.06 8.60 -9.81
CA ARG A 54 -3.06 8.60 -8.34
C ARG A 54 -4.44 8.96 -7.84
N MET A 55 -4.90 8.29 -6.77
CA MET A 55 -6.22 8.55 -6.21
C MET A 55 -6.21 8.67 -4.68
N ASP A 56 -7.13 9.46 -4.15
CA ASP A 56 -7.50 9.41 -2.74
C ASP A 56 -8.45 8.22 -2.53
N ASN A 57 -8.08 7.28 -1.68
CA ASN A 57 -8.99 6.20 -1.29
C ASN A 57 -10.24 6.79 -0.62
N ARG A 58 -11.41 6.08 -0.68
CA ARG A 58 -12.61 6.49 0.06
C ARG A 58 -12.27 6.81 1.52
N ASP A 59 -12.97 7.76 2.11
CA ASP A 59 -12.79 8.30 3.45
C ASP A 59 -11.57 9.22 3.64
N ILE A 60 -10.68 9.35 2.66
CA ILE A 60 -9.47 10.17 2.78
C ILE A 60 -9.44 11.26 1.69
N GLY A 61 -8.74 12.37 2.00
CA GLY A 61 -8.53 13.49 1.09
C GLY A 61 -9.85 14.08 0.60
N LEU A 62 -9.99 14.25 -0.69
CA LEU A 62 -11.19 14.85 -1.28
C LEU A 62 -12.20 13.80 -1.79
N SER A 63 -11.91 12.52 -1.63
CA SER A 63 -12.86 11.44 -1.92
C SER A 63 -14.01 11.39 -0.91
N THR A 64 -15.10 10.73 -1.29
CA THR A 64 -16.31 10.57 -0.47
C THR A 64 -15.99 10.10 0.94
N LYS A 65 -16.63 10.74 1.91
CA LYS A 65 -16.60 10.32 3.32
C LYS A 65 -17.82 9.46 3.62
N THR A 66 -17.58 8.28 4.16
CA THR A 66 -18.63 7.35 4.57
C THR A 66 -19.42 7.94 5.73
N GLU A 67 -20.73 8.04 5.56
CA GLU A 67 -21.65 8.45 6.62
C GLU A 67 -21.94 7.25 7.54
N GLY A 68 -22.22 7.52 8.82
CA GLY A 68 -22.58 6.48 9.76
C GLY A 68 -21.99 6.69 11.16
N PRO A 69 -22.33 5.81 12.11
CA PRO A 69 -21.88 5.95 13.49
C PRO A 69 -20.35 5.83 13.59
N VAL A 70 -19.78 6.60 14.50
CA VAL A 70 -18.36 6.55 14.83
C VAL A 70 -18.04 5.21 15.49
N PRO A 71 -17.08 4.44 14.95
CA PRO A 71 -16.69 3.18 15.60
C PRO A 71 -16.17 3.43 17.02
N SER A 72 -16.67 2.66 17.98
CA SER A 72 -16.22 2.79 19.37
C SER A 72 -14.80 2.24 19.55
N ARG A 73 -14.07 2.75 20.55
CA ARG A 73 -12.75 2.20 20.94
C ARG A 73 -12.81 0.70 21.25
N ALA A 74 -13.92 0.23 21.84
CA ALA A 74 -14.13 -1.18 22.13
C ALA A 74 -14.28 -2.00 20.84
N ALA A 75 -14.93 -1.46 19.80
CA ALA A 75 -15.03 -2.10 18.50
C ALA A 75 -13.66 -2.27 17.84
N LEU A 76 -12.81 -1.24 17.88
CA LEU A 76 -11.44 -1.32 17.40
C LEU A 76 -10.63 -2.39 18.13
N PHE A 77 -10.65 -2.39 19.47
CA PHE A 77 -9.93 -3.39 20.24
C PHE A 77 -10.39 -4.83 19.92
N LYS A 78 -11.71 -5.04 19.80
CA LYS A 78 -12.27 -6.33 19.40
C LYS A 78 -11.85 -6.74 17.99
N ALA A 79 -11.79 -5.80 17.05
CA ALA A 79 -11.36 -6.04 15.67
C ALA A 79 -9.89 -6.51 15.59
N PHE A 80 -9.01 -5.90 16.39
CA PHE A 80 -7.63 -6.34 16.52
C PHE A 80 -7.51 -7.72 17.17
N ALA A 81 -8.33 -8.02 18.18
CA ALA A 81 -8.30 -9.31 18.84
C ALA A 81 -8.72 -10.46 17.90
N HIS A 82 -9.78 -10.29 17.13
CA HIS A 82 -10.23 -11.30 16.18
C HIS A 82 -11.10 -10.71 15.06
N ARG A 83 -10.82 -11.13 13.78
CA ARG A 83 -11.55 -10.67 12.58
C ARG A 83 -13.07 -10.75 12.70
N ARG A 84 -13.61 -11.82 13.29
CA ARG A 84 -15.07 -12.00 13.45
C ARG A 84 -15.76 -10.87 14.23
N PHE A 85 -15.00 -10.07 14.96
CA PHE A 85 -15.51 -8.92 15.71
C PHE A 85 -15.27 -7.59 14.97
N ALA A 86 -14.56 -7.61 13.86
CA ALA A 86 -14.36 -6.42 13.04
C ALA A 86 -15.66 -6.15 12.27
N GLN A 87 -16.32 -5.07 12.63
CA GLN A 87 -17.45 -4.51 11.89
C GLN A 87 -16.93 -3.34 11.08
N SER A 88 -17.18 -3.37 9.78
CA SER A 88 -16.73 -2.32 8.85
C SER A 88 -17.86 -1.98 7.89
N ASP A 89 -17.95 -0.71 7.52
CA ASP A 89 -18.92 -0.20 6.55
C ASP A 89 -18.59 -0.65 5.12
N TYR A 90 -17.33 -1.02 4.88
CA TYR A 90 -16.80 -1.52 3.61
C TYR A 90 -15.56 -2.39 3.85
N LEU A 91 -15.14 -3.12 2.84
CA LEU A 91 -13.95 -3.97 2.84
C LEU A 91 -12.90 -3.47 1.86
N LEU A 92 -11.71 -4.10 1.87
CA LEU A 92 -10.68 -3.84 0.86
C LEU A 92 -11.16 -4.18 -0.56
N SER A 93 -12.09 -5.13 -0.71
CA SER A 93 -12.74 -5.42 -2.01
C SER A 93 -13.59 -4.26 -2.53
N ASP A 94 -14.25 -3.50 -1.64
CA ASP A 94 -14.99 -2.31 -2.06
C ASP A 94 -14.02 -1.19 -2.51
N MET A 95 -12.87 -1.06 -1.85
CA MET A 95 -11.83 -0.11 -2.24
C MET A 95 -11.14 -0.52 -3.55
N ALA A 96 -10.93 -1.82 -3.77
CA ALA A 96 -10.45 -2.36 -5.04
C ALA A 96 -11.45 -2.10 -6.17
N LYS A 97 -12.75 -2.24 -5.90
CA LYS A 97 -13.81 -1.89 -6.85
C LYS A 97 -13.80 -0.40 -7.19
N ASP A 98 -13.57 0.50 -6.22
CA ASP A 98 -13.44 1.93 -6.52
C ASP A 98 -12.30 2.19 -7.50
N ALA A 99 -11.13 1.56 -7.25
CA ALA A 99 -9.96 1.66 -8.11
C ALA A 99 -10.25 1.15 -9.53
N GLY A 100 -10.89 -0.01 -9.66
CA GLY A 100 -11.30 -0.55 -10.96
C GLY A 100 -12.32 0.33 -11.68
N THR A 101 -13.31 0.87 -10.95
CA THR A 101 -14.31 1.78 -11.52
C THR A 101 -13.71 3.14 -11.92
N LEU A 102 -12.66 3.60 -11.22
CA LEU A 102 -11.91 4.78 -11.67
C LEU A 102 -11.20 4.51 -13.01
N LEU A 103 -10.60 3.34 -13.19
CA LEU A 103 -10.01 2.95 -14.47
C LEU A 103 -11.07 2.91 -15.59
N ASP A 104 -12.29 2.43 -15.30
CA ASP A 104 -13.41 2.46 -16.24
C ASP A 104 -13.80 3.90 -16.62
N HIS A 105 -13.88 4.79 -15.63
CA HIS A 105 -14.18 6.22 -15.85
C HIS A 105 -13.14 6.93 -16.73
N LEU A 106 -11.88 6.47 -16.68
CA LEU A 106 -10.77 7.01 -17.45
C LEU A 106 -10.56 6.31 -18.81
N ASP A 107 -11.47 5.41 -19.19
CA ASP A 107 -11.35 4.56 -20.40
C ASP A 107 -10.02 3.77 -20.42
N VAL A 108 -9.54 3.32 -19.24
CA VAL A 108 -8.33 2.52 -19.07
C VAL A 108 -8.70 1.05 -18.91
N PRO A 109 -8.59 0.23 -19.96
CA PRO A 109 -9.01 -1.17 -19.90
C PRO A 109 -8.10 -2.03 -19.03
N VAL A 110 -6.80 -1.74 -19.00
CA VAL A 110 -5.79 -2.46 -18.24
C VAL A 110 -4.74 -1.49 -17.68
N ALA A 111 -4.16 -1.79 -16.51
CA ALA A 111 -3.12 -0.95 -15.91
C ALA A 111 -2.10 -1.78 -15.13
N HIS A 112 -0.88 -1.26 -14.97
CA HIS A 112 0.01 -1.67 -13.90
C HIS A 112 -0.51 -1.13 -12.58
N VAL A 113 -0.45 -1.92 -11.50
CA VAL A 113 -0.97 -1.51 -10.20
C VAL A 113 0.14 -1.55 -9.16
N VAL A 114 0.39 -0.41 -8.54
CA VAL A 114 1.39 -0.23 -7.49
C VAL A 114 0.69 0.22 -6.21
N GLY A 115 0.89 -0.48 -5.11
CA GLY A 115 0.27 -0.11 -3.85
C GLY A 115 1.24 -0.13 -2.67
N VAL A 116 1.13 0.89 -1.81
CA VAL A 116 1.92 1.04 -0.59
C VAL A 116 1.07 0.68 0.62
N SER A 117 1.55 -0.21 1.51
CA SER A 117 0.88 -0.58 2.76
C SER A 117 -0.56 -1.06 2.52
N MET A 118 -1.59 -0.40 3.05
CA MET A 118 -2.99 -0.69 2.72
C MET A 118 -3.24 -0.63 1.20
N GLY A 119 -2.63 0.30 0.48
CA GLY A 119 -2.71 0.37 -0.98
C GLY A 119 -2.20 -0.90 -1.65
N GLY A 120 -1.15 -1.53 -1.10
CA GLY A 120 -0.69 -2.85 -1.54
C GLY A 120 -1.72 -3.96 -1.29
N MET A 121 -2.47 -3.87 -0.18
CA MET A 121 -3.57 -4.81 0.08
C MET A 121 -4.72 -4.62 -0.91
N ILE A 122 -5.03 -3.37 -1.27
CA ILE A 122 -6.05 -3.03 -2.28
C ILE A 122 -5.59 -3.49 -3.67
N ALA A 123 -4.32 -3.26 -4.02
CA ALA A 123 -3.72 -3.71 -5.27
C ALA A 123 -3.77 -5.24 -5.42
N GLN A 124 -3.44 -5.98 -4.35
CA GLN A 124 -3.61 -7.43 -4.30
C GLN A 124 -5.06 -7.84 -4.52
N GLN A 125 -6.01 -7.16 -3.86
CA GLN A 125 -7.43 -7.46 -3.97
C GLN A 125 -7.95 -7.18 -5.39
N LEU A 126 -7.56 -6.05 -6.00
CA LEU A 126 -7.91 -5.72 -7.39
C LEU A 126 -7.38 -6.80 -8.36
N THR A 127 -6.14 -7.25 -8.16
CA THR A 127 -5.53 -8.29 -8.99
C THR A 127 -6.24 -9.65 -8.84
N ILE A 128 -6.74 -9.97 -7.64
CA ILE A 128 -7.50 -11.19 -7.36
C ILE A 128 -8.89 -11.12 -8.01
N ASP A 129 -9.59 -10.00 -7.83
CA ASP A 129 -10.98 -9.85 -8.27
C ASP A 129 -11.08 -9.62 -9.80
N HIS A 130 -10.05 -8.97 -10.39
CA HIS A 130 -10.02 -8.55 -11.79
C HIS A 130 -8.63 -8.78 -12.42
N PRO A 131 -8.15 -10.04 -12.51
CA PRO A 131 -6.83 -10.34 -13.07
C PRO A 131 -6.66 -9.88 -14.52
N GLU A 132 -7.75 -9.82 -15.29
CA GLU A 132 -7.79 -9.34 -16.68
C GLU A 132 -7.56 -7.81 -16.79
N ARG A 133 -7.68 -7.07 -15.69
CA ARG A 133 -7.51 -5.61 -15.64
C ARG A 133 -6.09 -5.19 -15.19
N VAL A 134 -5.27 -6.13 -14.73
CA VAL A 134 -3.97 -5.86 -14.13
C VAL A 134 -2.85 -6.43 -15.00
N LEU A 135 -1.98 -5.55 -15.51
CA LEU A 135 -0.81 -5.94 -16.29
C LEU A 135 0.33 -6.45 -15.41
N SER A 136 0.57 -5.78 -14.30
CA SER A 136 1.53 -6.21 -13.27
C SER A 136 1.13 -5.66 -11.90
N LEU A 137 1.56 -6.35 -10.85
CA LEU A 137 1.35 -5.97 -9.45
C LEU A 137 2.69 -5.59 -8.80
N CYS A 138 2.73 -4.43 -8.12
CA CYS A 138 3.79 -4.09 -7.18
C CYS A 138 3.20 -3.83 -5.80
N SER A 139 3.57 -4.64 -4.80
CA SER A 139 3.11 -4.55 -3.42
C SER A 139 4.25 -4.11 -2.51
N ILE A 140 4.18 -2.86 -2.02
CA ILE A 140 5.25 -2.23 -1.25
C ILE A 140 4.87 -2.20 0.23
N MET A 141 5.74 -2.65 1.15
CA MET A 141 5.58 -2.67 2.61
C MET A 141 4.19 -3.11 3.08
N SER A 142 3.67 -4.19 2.51
CA SER A 142 2.31 -4.69 2.70
C SER A 142 2.28 -6.15 3.17
N ASN A 143 1.09 -6.71 3.34
CA ASN A 143 0.88 -8.10 3.72
C ASN A 143 -0.33 -8.73 3.02
N THR A 144 -0.49 -10.06 3.16
CA THR A 144 -1.59 -10.82 2.57
C THR A 144 -2.92 -10.74 3.34
N GLY A 145 -2.93 -10.12 4.52
CA GLY A 145 -4.05 -10.19 5.48
C GLY A 145 -4.02 -11.43 6.37
N ASN A 146 -3.01 -12.29 6.24
CA ASN A 146 -2.75 -13.36 7.20
C ASN A 146 -2.22 -12.77 8.51
N ARG A 147 -2.90 -13.06 9.62
CA ARG A 147 -2.59 -12.49 10.94
C ARG A 147 -1.33 -13.05 11.61
N ARG A 148 -0.64 -13.98 10.96
CA ARG A 148 0.64 -14.52 11.44
C ARG A 148 1.84 -13.78 10.84
N HIS A 149 1.65 -13.03 9.76
CA HIS A 149 2.71 -12.37 9.00
C HIS A 149 2.40 -10.89 8.79
N GLY A 150 3.43 -10.05 8.86
CA GLY A 150 3.29 -8.60 8.69
C GLY A 150 2.45 -7.96 9.82
N ILE A 151 2.53 -8.50 11.04
CA ILE A 151 1.90 -7.90 12.22
C ILE A 151 2.69 -6.67 12.67
N VAL A 152 2.02 -5.78 13.39
CA VAL A 152 2.68 -4.63 14.01
C VAL A 152 3.65 -5.11 15.10
N SER A 153 4.85 -4.55 15.14
CA SER A 153 5.81 -4.83 16.21
C SER A 153 5.21 -4.53 17.59
N PRO A 154 5.33 -5.44 18.57
CA PRO A 154 4.84 -5.21 19.93
C PRO A 154 5.38 -3.92 20.56
N ARG A 155 6.59 -3.49 20.18
CA ARG A 155 7.21 -2.24 20.66
C ARG A 155 6.49 -0.98 20.17
N LEU A 156 5.80 -1.04 19.01
CA LEU A 156 5.08 0.09 18.43
C LEU A 156 3.63 0.19 18.93
N LEU A 157 3.04 -0.92 19.39
CA LEU A 157 1.64 -0.99 19.80
C LEU A 157 1.22 0.05 20.84
N PRO A 158 1.98 0.31 21.95
CA PRO A 158 1.58 1.31 22.94
C PRO A 158 1.49 2.71 22.38
N THR A 159 2.47 3.10 21.54
CA THR A 159 2.52 4.42 20.90
C THR A 159 1.40 4.59 19.88
N MET A 160 1.12 3.56 19.10
CA MET A 160 -0.02 3.57 18.18
C MET A 160 -1.35 3.68 18.91
N ALA A 161 -1.56 2.94 19.99
CA ALA A 161 -2.77 3.02 20.80
C ALA A 161 -2.97 4.42 21.39
N LEU A 162 -1.89 5.05 21.86
CA LEU A 162 -1.92 6.43 22.35
C LEU A 162 -2.26 7.41 21.21
N SER A 163 -1.60 7.31 20.07
CA SER A 163 -1.86 8.15 18.88
C SER A 163 -3.32 8.08 18.42
N MET A 164 -3.91 6.89 18.39
CA MET A 164 -5.32 6.69 18.02
C MET A 164 -6.32 7.25 19.04
N THR A 165 -5.88 7.53 20.26
CA THR A 165 -6.72 8.08 21.35
C THR A 165 -6.50 9.55 21.60
N THR A 166 -5.43 10.13 21.08
CA THR A 166 -5.12 11.57 21.22
C THR A 166 -5.99 12.36 20.26
N PRO A 167 -6.77 13.36 20.77
CA PRO A 167 -7.50 14.25 19.90
C PRO A 167 -6.55 14.99 18.96
N ARG A 168 -6.99 15.22 17.73
CA ARG A 168 -6.21 16.01 16.80
C ARG A 168 -6.27 17.48 17.21
N PRO A 169 -5.12 18.20 17.20
CA PRO A 169 -5.12 19.64 17.45
C PRO A 169 -5.91 20.42 16.40
N GLU A 170 -6.56 21.49 16.82
CA GLU A 170 -7.21 22.45 15.92
C GLU A 170 -6.17 23.36 15.25
N ASP A 171 -5.06 23.62 15.93
CA ASP A 171 -3.94 24.41 15.38
C ASP A 171 -3.22 23.62 14.28
N PRO A 172 -3.18 24.13 13.03
CA PRO A 172 -2.52 23.48 11.91
C PRO A 172 -1.03 23.21 12.13
N ALA A 173 -0.32 24.11 12.84
CA ALA A 173 1.10 23.94 13.11
C ALA A 173 1.35 22.81 14.13
N GLU A 174 0.48 22.67 15.11
CA GLU A 174 0.53 21.56 16.06
C GLU A 174 0.15 20.23 15.37
N ALA A 175 -0.88 20.24 14.51
CA ALA A 175 -1.29 19.09 13.71
C ALA A 175 -0.15 18.62 12.78
N GLU A 176 0.59 19.55 12.16
CA GLU A 176 1.77 19.26 11.37
C GLU A 176 2.86 18.59 12.21
N ARG A 177 3.21 19.18 13.37
CA ARG A 177 4.24 18.60 14.27
C ARG A 177 3.89 17.18 14.69
N LEU A 178 2.62 16.91 15.04
CA LEU A 178 2.16 15.58 15.40
C LEU A 178 2.17 14.62 14.20
N GLY A 179 1.82 15.09 13.01
CA GLY A 179 1.92 14.32 11.78
C GLY A 179 3.36 13.89 11.49
N VAL A 180 4.31 14.84 11.54
CA VAL A 180 5.74 14.55 11.36
C VAL A 180 6.26 13.58 12.42
N ALA A 181 5.88 13.78 13.69
CA ALA A 181 6.26 12.88 14.77
C ALA A 181 5.69 11.46 14.57
N GLY A 182 4.46 11.35 14.06
CA GLY A 182 3.83 10.07 13.72
C GLY A 182 4.57 9.32 12.62
N PHE A 183 4.97 10.00 11.55
CA PHE A 183 5.80 9.40 10.49
C PHE A 183 7.17 8.97 10.99
N ARG A 184 7.81 9.77 11.86
CA ARG A 184 9.11 9.44 12.44
C ARG A 184 9.11 8.12 13.22
N LEU A 185 7.98 7.71 13.81
CA LEU A 185 7.85 6.45 14.55
C LEU A 185 7.97 5.22 13.67
N ILE A 186 7.58 5.36 12.40
CA ILE A 186 7.51 4.26 11.44
C ILE A 186 8.58 4.34 10.35
N ALA A 187 9.23 5.49 10.21
CA ALA A 187 10.27 5.73 9.20
C ALA A 187 11.62 5.11 9.57
N GLY A 188 12.44 4.92 8.54
CA GLY A 188 13.80 4.41 8.63
C GLY A 188 14.85 5.48 8.95
N PRO A 189 16.14 5.14 8.79
CA PRO A 189 17.27 6.03 9.13
C PRO A 189 17.37 7.24 8.19
N HIS A 190 16.73 7.21 7.04
CA HIS A 190 16.73 8.29 6.04
C HIS A 190 15.52 9.24 6.17
N PHE A 191 14.95 9.33 7.37
CA PHE A 191 13.82 10.21 7.64
C PHE A 191 14.19 11.67 7.40
N ASP A 192 13.49 12.31 6.46
CA ASP A 192 13.58 13.74 6.18
C ASP A 192 12.38 14.48 6.79
N ALA A 193 12.65 15.27 7.83
CA ALA A 193 11.59 15.98 8.57
C ALA A 193 10.96 17.10 7.74
N ASP A 194 11.72 17.78 6.89
CA ASP A 194 11.24 18.92 6.10
C ASP A 194 10.36 18.44 4.95
N GLU A 195 10.76 17.34 4.28
CA GLU A 195 9.95 16.71 3.25
C GLU A 195 8.62 16.21 3.83
N ILE A 196 8.67 15.49 4.96
CA ILE A 196 7.45 14.98 5.61
C ILE A 196 6.57 16.12 6.11
N ALA A 197 7.14 17.22 6.62
CA ALA A 197 6.37 18.39 7.01
C ALA A 197 5.65 19.01 5.79
N GLY A 198 6.31 19.11 4.65
CA GLY A 198 5.70 19.56 3.40
C GLY A 198 4.52 18.69 2.96
N MET A 199 4.70 17.38 2.99
CA MET A 199 3.65 16.41 2.68
C MET A 199 2.47 16.52 3.66
N VAL A 200 2.73 16.60 4.97
CA VAL A 200 1.68 16.74 6.01
C VAL A 200 0.92 18.06 5.84
N ARG A 201 1.60 19.18 5.59
CA ARG A 201 0.95 20.47 5.29
C ARG A 201 0.04 20.37 4.07
N SER A 202 0.53 19.76 2.99
CA SER A 202 -0.26 19.54 1.78
C SER A 202 -1.53 18.72 2.09
N ALA A 203 -1.40 17.65 2.86
CA ALA A 203 -2.54 16.83 3.26
C ALA A 203 -3.53 17.59 4.13
N ILE A 204 -3.06 18.38 5.11
CA ILE A 204 -3.89 19.20 5.99
C ILE A 204 -4.67 20.25 5.19
N SER A 205 -4.03 20.91 4.20
CA SER A 205 -4.66 21.94 3.39
C SER A 205 -5.76 21.41 2.46
N ARG A 206 -5.75 20.13 2.17
CA ARG A 206 -6.79 19.47 1.34
C ARG A 206 -7.99 19.05 2.17
N ASP A 207 -7.81 18.10 3.04
CA ASP A 207 -8.80 17.63 4.02
C ASP A 207 -8.17 16.61 4.97
N VAL A 208 -8.71 16.53 6.16
CA VAL A 208 -8.28 15.54 7.14
C VAL A 208 -9.48 14.89 7.79
N ASN A 209 -9.59 13.58 7.60
CA ASN A 209 -10.65 12.77 8.17
C ASN A 209 -10.10 11.66 9.10
N PRO A 210 -9.92 11.93 10.41
CA PRO A 210 -9.47 10.91 11.35
C PRO A 210 -10.42 9.73 11.46
N LEU A 211 -11.73 9.97 11.30
CA LEU A 211 -12.74 8.89 11.32
C LEU A 211 -12.62 7.98 10.09
N GLY A 212 -12.28 8.55 8.94
CA GLY A 212 -12.00 7.79 7.73
C GLY A 212 -10.82 6.84 7.92
N THR A 213 -9.73 7.33 8.56
CA THR A 213 -8.58 6.47 8.90
C THR A 213 -9.00 5.28 9.79
N ILE A 214 -9.90 5.53 10.77
CA ILE A 214 -10.44 4.47 11.63
C ILE A 214 -11.28 3.47 10.83
N ARG A 215 -12.15 3.95 9.91
CA ARG A 215 -12.95 3.10 9.04
C ARG A 215 -12.09 2.25 8.11
N GLN A 216 -11.08 2.83 7.50
CA GLN A 216 -10.10 2.10 6.68
C GLN A 216 -9.37 1.03 7.49
N LEU A 217 -8.98 1.33 8.73
CA LEU A 217 -8.35 0.35 9.62
C LEU A 217 -9.29 -0.81 9.94
N LEU A 218 -10.58 -0.53 10.17
CA LEU A 218 -11.59 -1.57 10.35
C LEU A 218 -11.78 -2.40 9.08
N ALA A 219 -11.76 -1.77 7.89
CA ALA A 219 -11.82 -2.46 6.61
C ALA A 219 -10.64 -3.45 6.46
N ILE A 220 -9.41 -3.04 6.83
CA ILE A 220 -8.25 -3.94 6.87
C ILE A 220 -8.51 -5.13 7.80
N GLN A 221 -8.98 -4.86 9.02
CA GLN A 221 -9.20 -5.92 10.02
C GLN A 221 -10.37 -6.86 9.66
N ALA A 222 -11.39 -6.37 8.97
CA ALA A 222 -12.56 -7.15 8.55
C ALA A 222 -12.28 -7.96 7.27
N SER A 223 -11.40 -7.48 6.40
CA SER A 223 -11.11 -8.11 5.12
C SER A 223 -10.48 -9.49 5.26
N PRO A 224 -10.80 -10.45 4.40
CA PRO A 224 -10.29 -11.82 4.48
C PRO A 224 -8.77 -11.91 4.23
N ASP A 225 -8.18 -13.03 4.67
CA ASP A 225 -6.83 -13.43 4.29
C ASP A 225 -6.80 -13.74 2.79
N ARG A 226 -5.96 -13.01 2.05
CA ARG A 226 -5.82 -13.13 0.59
C ARG A 226 -4.81 -14.21 0.18
N THR A 227 -4.07 -14.80 1.13
CA THR A 227 -3.02 -15.80 0.85
C THR A 227 -3.49 -16.90 -0.10
N PRO A 228 -4.68 -17.54 0.10
CA PRO A 228 -5.12 -18.59 -0.82
C PRO A 228 -5.42 -18.08 -2.24
N ALA A 229 -6.05 -16.91 -2.36
CA ALA A 229 -6.41 -16.33 -3.66
C ALA A 229 -5.17 -15.80 -4.41
N LEU A 230 -4.16 -15.33 -3.70
CA LEU A 230 -2.89 -14.89 -4.28
C LEU A 230 -2.13 -16.04 -4.98
N ALA A 231 -2.38 -17.30 -4.61
CA ALA A 231 -1.80 -18.46 -5.29
C ALA A 231 -2.31 -18.60 -6.75
N GLU A 232 -3.42 -17.99 -7.09
CA GLU A 232 -3.99 -17.99 -8.44
C GLU A 232 -3.53 -16.79 -9.30
N VAL A 233 -2.81 -15.83 -8.72
CA VAL A 233 -2.29 -14.66 -9.46
C VAL A 233 -1.18 -15.11 -10.42
N ARG A 234 -1.27 -14.65 -11.68
CA ARG A 234 -0.32 -15.01 -12.76
C ARG A 234 0.38 -13.80 -13.37
N VAL A 235 -0.05 -12.59 -13.04
CA VAL A 235 0.60 -11.37 -13.54
C VAL A 235 1.97 -11.18 -12.90
N PRO A 236 2.94 -10.57 -13.60
CA PRO A 236 4.23 -10.24 -13.03
C PRO A 236 4.07 -9.49 -11.71
N THR A 237 4.61 -10.05 -10.64
CA THR A 237 4.46 -9.49 -9.30
C THR A 237 5.82 -9.15 -8.70
N LEU A 238 5.93 -7.94 -8.17
CA LEU A 238 7.05 -7.45 -7.39
C LEU A 238 6.58 -7.13 -5.97
N VAL A 239 7.32 -7.61 -4.99
CA VAL A 239 7.15 -7.24 -3.59
C VAL A 239 8.37 -6.41 -3.17
N ILE A 240 8.14 -5.23 -2.60
CA ILE A 240 9.21 -4.38 -2.04
C ILE A 240 8.96 -4.22 -0.54
N HIS A 241 10.00 -4.41 0.29
CA HIS A 241 9.85 -4.27 1.73
C HIS A 241 11.12 -3.78 2.40
N GLY A 242 10.98 -3.01 3.48
CA GLY A 242 12.09 -2.58 4.32
C GLY A 242 12.36 -3.56 5.45
N LEU A 243 13.63 -3.93 5.68
CA LEU A 243 14.01 -4.81 6.80
C LEU A 243 13.80 -4.17 8.17
N ARG A 244 13.67 -2.84 8.23
CA ARG A 244 13.44 -2.09 9.47
C ARG A 244 11.96 -1.73 9.69
N ASP A 245 11.05 -2.25 8.88
CA ASP A 245 9.63 -1.96 9.01
C ASP A 245 9.07 -2.60 10.29
N ARG A 246 8.59 -1.74 11.19
CA ARG A 246 7.96 -2.12 12.47
C ARG A 246 6.44 -2.00 12.45
N LEU A 247 5.88 -1.35 11.43
CA LEU A 247 4.42 -1.21 11.28
C LEU A 247 3.82 -2.42 10.58
N VAL A 248 4.46 -2.85 9.48
CA VAL A 248 4.17 -4.13 8.82
C VAL A 248 5.49 -4.89 8.76
N LEU A 249 5.68 -5.84 9.68
CA LEU A 249 6.94 -6.59 9.75
C LEU A 249 7.29 -7.22 8.40
N PRO A 250 8.59 -7.36 8.06
CA PRO A 250 9.07 -7.90 6.77
C PRO A 250 8.49 -9.27 6.41
N SER A 251 8.08 -10.05 7.41
CA SER A 251 7.36 -11.32 7.20
C SER A 251 6.08 -11.18 6.37
N GLY A 252 5.48 -9.97 6.29
CA GLY A 252 4.34 -9.68 5.43
C GLY A 252 4.70 -9.70 3.95
N GLY A 253 5.81 -9.08 3.57
CA GLY A 253 6.34 -9.14 2.20
C GLY A 253 6.78 -10.55 1.82
N ILE A 254 7.47 -11.24 2.73
CA ILE A 254 7.88 -12.65 2.54
C ILE A 254 6.66 -13.54 2.33
N ALA A 255 5.59 -13.37 3.12
CA ALA A 255 4.36 -14.13 2.94
C ALA A 255 3.70 -13.83 1.59
N THR A 256 3.76 -12.58 1.12
CA THR A 256 3.19 -12.19 -0.18
C THR A 256 3.95 -12.84 -1.33
N VAL A 257 5.29 -12.78 -1.33
CA VAL A 257 6.08 -13.39 -2.40
C VAL A 257 5.97 -14.91 -2.43
N ARG A 258 5.81 -15.55 -1.27
CA ARG A 258 5.55 -16.99 -1.19
C ARG A 258 4.16 -17.38 -1.69
N ALA A 259 3.18 -16.51 -1.53
CA ALA A 259 1.80 -16.77 -1.96
C ALA A 259 1.63 -16.64 -3.48
N VAL A 260 2.35 -15.72 -4.14
CA VAL A 260 2.18 -15.44 -5.57
C VAL A 260 3.24 -16.20 -6.39
N PRO A 261 2.84 -17.12 -7.26
CA PRO A 261 3.79 -17.86 -8.12
C PRO A 261 4.62 -16.91 -9.01
N GLY A 262 5.94 -17.09 -9.02
CA GLY A 262 6.85 -16.28 -9.84
C GLY A 262 7.03 -14.83 -9.38
N ALA A 263 6.52 -14.45 -8.20
CA ALA A 263 6.77 -13.14 -7.62
C ALA A 263 8.25 -12.93 -7.30
N ARG A 264 8.70 -11.68 -7.42
CA ARG A 264 10.06 -11.25 -7.05
C ARG A 264 10.02 -10.44 -5.77
N LEU A 265 11.08 -10.53 -4.95
CA LEU A 265 11.23 -9.80 -3.70
C LEU A 265 12.43 -8.86 -3.78
N LEU A 266 12.23 -7.60 -3.42
CA LEU A 266 13.29 -6.61 -3.22
C LEU A 266 13.23 -6.13 -1.78
N MET A 267 14.31 -6.33 -1.02
CA MET A 267 14.40 -5.97 0.39
C MET A 267 15.50 -4.92 0.60
N PHE A 268 15.16 -3.85 1.31
CA PHE A 268 16.13 -2.80 1.64
C PHE A 268 16.51 -2.82 3.12
N PRO A 269 17.80 -2.93 3.47
CA PRO A 269 18.25 -3.03 4.85
C PRO A 269 18.09 -1.73 5.66
N ASP A 270 17.94 -0.60 4.96
CA ASP A 270 17.85 0.74 5.51
C ASP A 270 16.51 1.44 5.24
N MET A 271 15.50 0.70 4.80
CA MET A 271 14.12 1.13 4.63
C MET A 271 13.27 0.58 5.78
N ALA A 272 12.32 1.37 6.27
CA ALA A 272 11.30 0.95 7.22
C ALA A 272 9.91 1.02 6.56
N HIS A 273 8.91 1.65 7.22
CA HIS A 273 7.59 1.86 6.64
C HIS A 273 7.51 3.22 5.95
N ASP A 274 8.44 3.48 5.06
CA ASP A 274 8.62 4.74 4.32
C ASP A 274 9.17 4.47 2.90
N LEU A 275 9.16 5.49 2.05
CA LEU A 275 9.82 5.51 0.75
C LEU A 275 11.00 6.49 0.84
N PRO A 276 12.15 6.06 1.37
CA PRO A 276 13.25 6.96 1.68
C PRO A 276 13.92 7.49 0.41
N GLY A 277 14.25 8.79 0.39
CA GLY A 277 14.84 9.48 -0.77
C GLY A 277 15.96 8.69 -1.46
N PRO A 278 16.99 8.19 -0.74
CA PRO A 278 18.10 7.45 -1.36
C PRO A 278 17.71 6.16 -2.09
N ARG A 279 16.51 5.62 -1.85
CA ARG A 279 16.03 4.36 -2.47
C ARG A 279 15.01 4.55 -3.57
N ARG A 280 14.48 5.75 -3.78
CA ARG A 280 13.37 6.00 -4.71
C ARG A 280 13.73 5.69 -6.16
N ALA A 281 14.92 6.07 -6.60
CA ALA A 281 15.37 5.74 -7.95
C ALA A 281 15.43 4.22 -8.20
N GLU A 282 15.94 3.45 -7.24
CA GLU A 282 16.01 1.99 -7.31
C GLU A 282 14.60 1.36 -7.24
N ILE A 283 13.70 1.94 -6.45
CA ILE A 283 12.28 1.54 -6.39
C ILE A 283 11.58 1.77 -7.73
N VAL A 284 11.76 2.96 -8.34
CA VAL A 284 11.21 3.28 -9.67
C VAL A 284 11.72 2.31 -10.72
N GLU A 285 13.04 2.07 -10.75
CA GLU A 285 13.65 1.11 -11.68
C GLU A 285 13.08 -0.30 -11.50
N ALA A 286 12.91 -0.77 -10.24
CA ALA A 286 12.34 -2.08 -9.95
C ALA A 286 10.88 -2.20 -10.40
N ILE A 287 10.07 -1.14 -10.19
CA ILE A 287 8.68 -1.07 -10.66
C ILE A 287 8.63 -1.14 -12.19
N THR A 288 9.45 -0.34 -12.88
CA THR A 288 9.53 -0.29 -14.34
C THR A 288 9.95 -1.65 -14.92
N ARG A 289 10.95 -2.29 -14.34
CA ARG A 289 11.37 -3.65 -14.74
C ARG A 289 10.27 -4.70 -14.51
N ASN A 290 9.48 -4.56 -13.44
CA ASN A 290 8.36 -5.47 -13.21
C ASN A 290 7.24 -5.26 -14.23
N ALA A 291 6.97 -3.99 -14.59
CA ALA A 291 6.01 -3.65 -15.64
C ALA A 291 6.42 -4.25 -17.00
N ALA A 292 7.68 -4.12 -17.38
CA ALA A 292 8.20 -4.68 -18.64
C ALA A 292 7.98 -6.20 -18.76
N ARG A 293 8.00 -6.94 -17.64
CA ARG A 293 7.71 -8.39 -17.63
C ARG A 293 6.29 -8.74 -18.10
N ALA A 294 5.35 -7.80 -18.06
CA ALA A 294 4.00 -8.05 -18.58
C ALA A 294 4.01 -8.31 -20.09
N HIS A 295 4.92 -7.67 -20.81
CA HIS A 295 5.10 -7.84 -22.25
C HIS A 295 5.95 -9.09 -22.58
N GLU A 296 6.94 -9.40 -21.74
CA GLU A 296 7.75 -10.61 -21.91
C GLU A 296 6.93 -11.90 -21.76
N ASN A 297 5.95 -11.92 -20.83
CA ASN A 297 5.08 -13.06 -20.62
C ASN A 297 4.06 -13.28 -21.77
N GLN A 298 3.89 -12.31 -22.68
CA GLN A 298 3.13 -12.47 -23.91
C GLN A 298 3.96 -13.07 -25.06
N ALA A 299 5.30 -13.11 -24.91
CA ALA A 299 6.18 -13.83 -25.81
C ALA A 299 6.13 -15.35 -25.51
N PRO A 300 6.25 -16.24 -26.55
CA PRO A 300 6.28 -17.68 -26.30
C PRO A 300 7.43 -18.02 -25.33
N PRO A 301 7.22 -19.02 -24.45
CA PRO A 301 8.19 -19.34 -23.42
C PRO A 301 9.54 -19.72 -24.07
N VAL A 302 10.60 -19.00 -23.71
CA VAL A 302 11.97 -19.41 -24.01
C VAL A 302 12.21 -20.68 -23.20
N ALA A 303 12.37 -21.80 -23.89
CA ALA A 303 12.62 -23.09 -23.26
C ALA A 303 13.91 -23.04 -22.42
N GLY A 304 13.79 -23.33 -21.15
CA GLY A 304 14.89 -23.73 -20.29
C GLY A 304 15.26 -22.77 -19.16
N TRP A 305 14.48 -22.78 -18.10
CA TRP A 305 15.00 -22.79 -16.73
C TRP A 305 13.93 -23.27 -15.76
N ALA A 306 14.06 -24.52 -15.31
CA ALA A 306 13.30 -25.09 -14.20
C ALA A 306 14.28 -25.28 -13.03
N GLY A 307 14.36 -24.29 -12.16
CA GLY A 307 14.94 -24.42 -10.83
C GLY A 307 13.82 -24.24 -9.82
N GLU A 308 13.35 -25.31 -9.21
CA GLU A 308 12.48 -25.20 -8.03
C GLU A 308 13.28 -24.52 -6.90
N PRO A 309 12.68 -23.53 -6.19
CA PRO A 309 13.34 -22.93 -5.04
C PRO A 309 13.49 -23.99 -3.93
N ASP A 310 14.69 -24.12 -3.40
CA ASP A 310 15.00 -25.01 -2.28
C ASP A 310 14.19 -24.55 -1.03
N PRO A 311 13.27 -25.38 -0.52
CA PRO A 311 12.44 -25.02 0.62
C PRO A 311 13.24 -24.89 1.94
N GLU A 312 14.43 -25.50 2.06
CA GLU A 312 15.29 -25.39 3.25
C GLU A 312 16.02 -24.05 3.31
N ALA A 313 16.53 -23.55 2.18
CA ALA A 313 17.18 -22.23 2.11
C ALA A 313 16.23 -21.07 2.46
N ALA A 314 14.91 -21.21 2.18
CA ALA A 314 13.91 -20.21 2.55
C ALA A 314 13.63 -20.18 4.06
N GLY A 315 13.76 -21.31 4.75
CA GLY A 315 13.56 -21.43 6.20
C GLY A 315 14.70 -20.83 7.02
N GLU A 316 15.94 -20.94 6.55
CA GLU A 316 17.11 -20.35 7.21
C GLU A 316 17.11 -18.83 7.12
N LEU A 317 16.73 -18.25 5.96
CA LEU A 317 16.64 -16.80 5.78
C LEU A 317 15.58 -16.17 6.70
N GLU A 318 14.47 -16.86 6.93
CA GLU A 318 13.41 -16.39 7.84
C GLU A 318 13.86 -16.39 9.30
N LYS A 319 14.67 -17.37 9.70
CA LYS A 319 15.20 -17.48 11.04
C LYS A 319 16.24 -16.40 11.31
N ASP A 320 17.14 -16.15 10.36
CA ASP A 320 18.15 -15.10 10.48
C ASP A 320 17.53 -13.68 10.50
N LEU A 321 16.42 -13.46 9.75
CA LEU A 321 15.68 -12.18 9.76
C LEU A 321 14.90 -11.94 11.06
N LEU A 322 14.44 -13.01 11.72
CA LEU A 322 13.74 -12.93 13.01
C LEU A 322 14.71 -12.78 14.19
N ASP A 323 15.91 -13.37 14.09
CA ASP A 323 16.95 -13.29 15.11
C ASP A 323 17.73 -11.96 15.07
N ALA A 324 17.75 -11.25 13.94
CA ALA A 324 18.34 -9.92 13.80
C ALA A 324 17.62 -8.82 14.61
N ASP A 325 16.44 -9.09 15.14
CA ASP A 325 15.68 -8.21 16.04
C ASP A 325 15.83 -8.58 17.54
N ALA A 326 16.71 -9.51 17.89
CA ALA A 326 17.06 -9.80 19.27
C ALA A 326 17.97 -8.69 19.85
N PRO A 327 17.82 -8.33 21.13
CA PRO A 327 18.39 -7.12 21.76
C PRO A 327 19.92 -7.12 21.81
#